data_2ea6cc10cdbd27aeec0ca9d61905e9eb
#
_entry.id   2ea6cc10cdbd27aeec0ca9d61905e9eb
#
_cell.length_a   1.000
_cell.length_b   1.000
_cell.length_c   1.000
_cell.angle_alpha   90.00
_cell.angle_beta   90.00
_cell.angle_gamma   90.00
#
_symmetry.space_group_name_H-M   'P 1'
#
loop_
_entity.id
_entity.type
_entity.pdbx_description
1 polymer ?
#
loop_
_entity_poly.entity_id
_entity_poly.type
_entity_poly.pdbx_seq_one_letter_code
_entity_poly.pdbx_strand_id
1 'polypeptide(L)'
;MFSKESFIEGRTILIDKPLGWTSFDVVKKIRGAIKEKYAIKKIKVGHAGTLDPLATGLLVICIGKHTKKIQSYIDEKKTYSGVFLIGKTTPSFDLETAFNKVFSIENINMEKLALISQNFIGKQTQTPPIFSAKKINGKRAYELARKGEEVQVKKSEIEIYDFKLNIDSFPKVSFSITCSKGTYIRSIVSDFGKALNNGATLIELRRMASGKQNILDAKTVEEFISSI
;
A
#
# COMPACT_ATOMS: atom_id res chain seq x y z
N MET A 1 17.13 20.16 -14.42
CA MET A 1 16.89 19.60 -15.76
C MET A 1 17.26 18.12 -15.75
N PHE A 2 16.50 17.27 -16.42
CA PHE A 2 16.85 15.84 -16.57
C PHE A 2 17.89 15.68 -17.70
N SER A 3 18.92 14.86 -17.45
CA SER A 3 19.93 14.49 -18.44
C SER A 3 20.29 13.01 -18.30
N LYS A 4 20.94 12.44 -19.28
CA LYS A 4 21.44 11.07 -19.27
C LYS A 4 22.35 10.82 -18.07
N GLU A 5 23.28 11.71 -17.82
CA GLU A 5 24.25 11.64 -16.72
C GLU A 5 23.54 11.67 -15.37
N SER A 6 22.53 12.56 -15.23
CA SER A 6 21.77 12.70 -14.00
C SER A 6 21.00 11.42 -13.63
N PHE A 7 20.53 10.66 -14.62
CA PHE A 7 19.86 9.36 -14.36
C PHE A 7 20.87 8.26 -14.02
N ILE A 8 22.06 8.27 -14.63
CA ILE A 8 23.12 7.29 -14.34
C ILE A 8 23.68 7.51 -12.92
N GLU A 9 23.98 8.76 -12.58
CA GLU A 9 24.47 9.15 -11.25
C GLU A 9 23.42 8.87 -10.16
N GLY A 10 22.18 8.98 -10.49
CA GLY A 10 21.08 8.55 -9.63
C GLY A 10 20.10 9.65 -9.29
N ARG A 11 18.85 9.33 -9.41
CA ARG A 11 17.73 10.19 -9.00
C ARG A 11 16.69 9.43 -8.18
N THR A 12 16.07 10.15 -7.29
CA THR A 12 14.83 9.73 -6.64
C THR A 12 13.71 10.62 -7.16
N ILE A 13 12.65 10.02 -7.63
CA ILE A 13 11.45 10.70 -8.11
C ILE A 13 10.23 10.18 -7.36
N LEU A 14 9.22 11.02 -7.25
CA LEU A 14 7.97 10.73 -6.58
C LEU A 14 6.89 10.59 -7.64
N ILE A 15 6.22 9.44 -7.64
CA ILE A 15 5.19 9.13 -8.63
C ILE A 15 3.87 8.86 -7.91
N ASP A 16 2.80 9.47 -8.41
CA ASP A 16 1.43 9.10 -8.04
C ASP A 16 1.04 7.85 -8.84
N LYS A 17 1.03 6.69 -8.18
CA LYS A 17 0.67 5.43 -8.82
C LYS A 17 -0.82 5.41 -9.14
N PRO A 18 -1.21 5.22 -10.40
CA PRO A 18 -2.61 5.10 -10.76
C PRO A 18 -3.25 3.80 -10.26
N LEU A 19 -4.56 3.78 -10.18
CA LEU A 19 -5.37 2.61 -9.89
C LEU A 19 -5.16 1.52 -10.96
N GLY A 20 -5.19 0.26 -10.56
CA GLY A 20 -5.08 -0.90 -11.45
C GLY A 20 -3.65 -1.27 -11.85
N TRP A 21 -2.67 -0.40 -11.61
CA TRP A 21 -1.26 -0.70 -11.90
C TRP A 21 -0.57 -1.36 -10.72
N THR A 22 0.30 -2.32 -11.01
CA THR A 22 1.28 -2.78 -10.02
C THR A 22 2.40 -1.73 -9.86
N SER A 23 3.08 -1.73 -8.72
CA SER A 23 4.29 -0.90 -8.52
C SER A 23 5.38 -1.22 -9.56
N PHE A 24 5.43 -2.47 -10.06
CA PHE A 24 6.39 -2.88 -11.09
C PHE A 24 6.03 -2.34 -12.48
N ASP A 25 4.75 -2.19 -12.82
CA ASP A 25 4.32 -1.58 -14.09
C ASP A 25 4.81 -0.13 -14.18
N VAL A 26 4.72 0.63 -13.07
CA VAL A 26 5.28 1.98 -12.98
C VAL A 26 6.79 1.96 -13.23
N VAL A 27 7.52 1.06 -12.56
CA VAL A 27 8.98 0.90 -12.76
C VAL A 27 9.30 0.56 -14.20
N LYS A 28 8.55 -0.37 -14.82
CA LYS A 28 8.74 -0.80 -16.21
C LYS A 28 8.51 0.36 -17.18
N LYS A 29 7.44 1.11 -16.99
CA LYS A 29 7.06 2.25 -17.85
C LYS A 29 8.10 3.36 -17.79
N ILE A 30 8.49 3.78 -16.58
CA ILE A 30 9.52 4.83 -16.36
C ILE A 30 10.87 4.38 -16.93
N ARG A 31 11.28 3.14 -16.66
CA ARG A 31 12.54 2.61 -17.19
C ARG A 31 12.56 2.60 -18.72
N GLY A 32 11.44 2.24 -19.35
CA GLY A 32 11.27 2.26 -20.81
C GLY A 32 11.45 3.66 -21.37
N ALA A 33 10.70 4.62 -20.85
CA ALA A 33 10.76 6.02 -21.31
C ALA A 33 12.16 6.63 -21.17
N ILE A 34 12.86 6.41 -20.06
CA ILE A 34 14.23 6.91 -19.87
C ILE A 34 15.20 6.25 -20.87
N LYS A 35 15.08 4.94 -21.07
CA LYS A 35 15.95 4.22 -22.05
C LYS A 35 15.76 4.73 -23.46
N GLU A 36 14.54 4.95 -23.87
CA GLU A 36 14.17 5.45 -25.19
C GLU A 36 14.68 6.89 -25.40
N LYS A 37 14.28 7.80 -24.48
CA LYS A 37 14.60 9.23 -24.58
C LYS A 37 16.11 9.52 -24.62
N TYR A 38 16.90 8.81 -23.81
CA TYR A 38 18.33 9.09 -23.65
C TYR A 38 19.25 8.06 -24.29
N ALA A 39 18.71 7.12 -25.07
CA ALA A 39 19.45 6.02 -25.72
C ALA A 39 20.33 5.23 -24.72
N ILE A 40 19.79 4.93 -23.51
CA ILE A 40 20.51 4.21 -22.46
C ILE A 40 20.23 2.71 -22.59
N LYS A 41 21.25 1.91 -22.88
CA LYS A 41 21.10 0.45 -23.01
C LYS A 41 20.69 -0.23 -21.70
N LYS A 42 21.29 0.17 -20.56
CA LYS A 42 21.03 -0.40 -19.24
C LYS A 42 20.90 0.68 -18.17
N ILE A 43 19.80 0.70 -17.45
CA ILE A 43 19.59 1.55 -16.27
C ILE A 43 18.83 0.79 -15.21
N LYS A 44 19.27 0.92 -13.95
CA LYS A 44 18.56 0.36 -12.80
C LYS A 44 17.44 1.31 -12.41
N VAL A 45 16.22 0.76 -12.23
CA VAL A 45 15.07 1.48 -11.70
C VAL A 45 14.36 0.54 -10.74
N GLY A 46 14.04 1.01 -9.55
CA GLY A 46 13.33 0.27 -8.53
C GLY A 46 12.44 1.18 -7.69
N HIS A 47 11.53 0.59 -6.93
CA HIS A 47 10.62 1.33 -6.05
C HIS A 47 10.89 1.01 -4.57
N ALA A 48 10.53 1.94 -3.69
CA ALA A 48 10.67 1.80 -2.25
C ALA A 48 9.29 1.57 -1.59
N GLY A 49 8.90 0.31 -1.52
CA GLY A 49 7.65 -0.12 -0.90
C GLY A 49 6.52 -0.34 -1.89
N THR A 50 6.11 -1.59 -2.03
CA THR A 50 5.03 -2.02 -2.92
C THR A 50 3.70 -1.38 -2.52
N LEU A 51 2.92 -0.96 -3.51
CA LEU A 51 1.49 -0.71 -3.43
C LEU A 51 0.75 -1.80 -4.20
N ASP A 52 -0.35 -2.28 -3.64
CA ASP A 52 -1.23 -3.23 -4.32
C ASP A 52 -1.85 -2.60 -5.57
N PRO A 53 -2.33 -3.39 -6.54
CA PRO A 53 -2.95 -2.85 -7.76
C PRO A 53 -4.14 -1.93 -7.48
N LEU A 54 -4.97 -2.27 -6.48
CA LEU A 54 -6.14 -1.48 -6.08
C LEU A 54 -5.79 -0.27 -5.18
N ALA A 55 -4.54 -0.12 -4.75
CA ALA A 55 -4.07 1.07 -4.04
C ALA A 55 -3.50 2.10 -5.01
N THR A 56 -3.66 3.38 -4.67
CA THR A 56 -3.09 4.53 -5.39
C THR A 56 -2.07 5.29 -4.54
N GLY A 57 -1.51 6.34 -5.09
CA GLY A 57 -0.74 7.32 -4.33
C GLY A 57 0.78 7.17 -4.41
N LEU A 58 1.46 7.75 -3.47
CA LEU A 58 2.89 7.99 -3.49
C LEU A 58 3.72 6.70 -3.65
N LEU A 59 4.45 6.61 -4.75
CA LEU A 59 5.45 5.58 -5.00
C LEU A 59 6.82 6.25 -5.20
N VAL A 60 7.74 5.99 -4.29
CA VAL A 60 9.11 6.49 -4.39
C VAL A 60 9.88 5.60 -5.36
N ILE A 61 10.38 6.18 -6.44
CA ILE A 61 11.15 5.50 -7.48
C ILE A 61 12.61 5.95 -7.41
N CYS A 62 13.52 5.00 -7.33
CA CYS A 62 14.95 5.24 -7.35
C CYS A 62 15.56 4.77 -8.68
N ILE A 63 16.38 5.60 -9.28
CA ILE A 63 16.97 5.40 -10.61
C ILE A 63 18.50 5.45 -10.48
N GLY A 64 19.21 4.66 -11.31
CA GLY A 64 20.68 4.64 -11.35
C GLY A 64 21.30 4.25 -10.01
N LYS A 65 22.31 4.98 -9.57
CA LYS A 65 23.01 4.73 -8.28
C LYS A 65 22.10 4.91 -7.07
N HIS A 66 21.00 5.69 -7.16
CA HIS A 66 20.04 5.85 -6.05
C HIS A 66 19.24 4.58 -5.74
N THR A 67 19.27 3.54 -6.59
CA THR A 67 18.69 2.24 -6.24
C THR A 67 19.31 1.63 -4.97
N LYS A 68 20.53 2.04 -4.60
CA LYS A 68 21.17 1.66 -3.32
C LYS A 68 20.47 2.28 -2.08
N LYS A 69 19.70 3.37 -2.27
CA LYS A 69 18.94 4.06 -1.21
C LYS A 69 17.54 3.48 -0.99
N ILE A 70 17.11 2.51 -1.78
CA ILE A 70 15.75 1.95 -1.69
C ILE A 70 15.43 1.49 -0.28
N GLN A 71 16.37 0.81 0.39
CA GLN A 71 16.14 0.27 1.73
C GLN A 71 15.85 1.38 2.74
N SER A 72 16.55 2.51 2.71
CA SER A 72 16.30 3.63 3.63
C SER A 72 14.88 4.20 3.47
N TYR A 73 14.37 4.30 2.23
CA TYR A 73 12.98 4.71 2.01
C TYR A 73 11.96 3.63 2.43
N ILE A 74 12.29 2.34 2.29
CA ILE A 74 11.43 1.25 2.77
C ILE A 74 11.27 1.31 4.29
N ASP A 75 12.32 1.66 5.01
CA ASP A 75 12.36 1.68 6.47
C ASP A 75 11.59 2.85 7.10
N GLU A 76 11.28 3.88 6.32
CA GLU A 76 10.49 5.04 6.76
C GLU A 76 9.05 4.66 7.14
N LYS A 77 8.43 5.46 8.03
CA LYS A 77 6.98 5.38 8.30
C LYS A 77 6.16 5.78 7.07
N LYS A 78 4.93 5.28 6.95
CA LYS A 78 4.00 5.60 5.87
C LYS A 78 2.69 6.14 6.43
N THR A 79 2.10 7.09 5.70
CA THR A 79 0.76 7.58 5.97
C THR A 79 -0.16 7.23 4.82
N TYR A 80 -1.31 6.68 5.15
CA TYR A 80 -2.35 6.30 4.20
C TYR A 80 -3.66 6.98 4.54
N SER A 81 -4.45 7.30 3.52
CA SER A 81 -5.87 7.55 3.59
C SER A 81 -6.61 6.46 2.85
N GLY A 82 -7.87 6.23 3.19
CA GLY A 82 -8.68 5.22 2.51
C GLY A 82 -10.09 5.17 3.04
N VAL A 83 -10.84 4.19 2.52
CA VAL A 83 -12.20 3.89 2.94
C VAL A 83 -12.32 2.38 3.15
N PHE A 84 -12.97 1.97 4.20
CA PHE A 84 -13.38 0.58 4.39
C PHE A 84 -14.89 0.48 4.60
N LEU A 85 -15.45 -0.64 4.19
CA LEU A 85 -16.87 -0.96 4.32
C LEU A 85 -17.06 -1.92 5.49
N ILE A 86 -17.89 -1.53 6.45
CA ILE A 86 -18.35 -2.39 7.55
C ILE A 86 -19.51 -3.27 7.08
N GLY A 87 -19.64 -4.45 7.65
CA GLY A 87 -20.73 -5.38 7.38
C GLY A 87 -20.42 -6.43 6.32
N LYS A 88 -19.25 -6.38 5.68
CA LYS A 88 -18.87 -7.36 4.65
C LYS A 88 -17.41 -7.75 4.77
N THR A 89 -17.09 -9.00 4.37
CA THR A 89 -15.71 -9.47 4.28
C THR A 89 -15.40 -10.04 2.91
N THR A 90 -14.11 -10.05 2.57
CA THR A 90 -13.55 -10.73 1.40
C THR A 90 -12.33 -11.55 1.82
N PRO A 91 -11.97 -12.62 1.11
CA PRO A 91 -10.76 -13.40 1.40
C PRO A 91 -9.45 -12.60 1.27
N SER A 92 -9.39 -11.60 0.39
CA SER A 92 -8.22 -10.71 0.19
C SER A 92 -8.18 -9.52 1.15
N PHE A 93 -9.26 -9.29 1.93
CA PHE A 93 -9.49 -8.12 2.79
C PHE A 93 -9.67 -6.80 2.04
N ASP A 94 -9.74 -6.85 0.70
CA ASP A 94 -10.01 -5.76 -0.23
C ASP A 94 -10.95 -6.22 -1.36
N LEU A 95 -11.11 -5.44 -2.42
CA LEU A 95 -11.98 -5.75 -3.55
C LEU A 95 -11.31 -6.61 -4.65
N GLU A 96 -10.13 -7.19 -4.41
CA GLU A 96 -9.51 -8.16 -5.33
C GLU A 96 -10.35 -9.44 -5.44
N THR A 97 -11.04 -9.81 -4.36
CA THR A 97 -11.94 -10.97 -4.31
C THR A 97 -13.37 -10.56 -3.98
N ALA A 98 -14.34 -11.35 -4.41
CA ALA A 98 -15.76 -11.12 -4.09
C ALA A 98 -16.05 -11.23 -2.59
N PHE A 99 -17.14 -10.59 -2.15
CA PHE A 99 -17.64 -10.73 -0.78
C PHE A 99 -18.01 -12.18 -0.48
N ASN A 100 -17.54 -12.68 0.67
CA ASN A 100 -17.80 -14.05 1.13
C ASN A 100 -18.69 -14.13 2.36
N LYS A 101 -18.83 -13.05 3.15
CA LYS A 101 -19.73 -12.97 4.30
C LYS A 101 -20.37 -11.60 4.38
N VAL A 102 -21.61 -11.56 4.86
CA VAL A 102 -22.39 -10.35 5.16
C VAL A 102 -22.85 -10.41 6.60
N PHE A 103 -22.80 -9.30 7.31
CA PHE A 103 -23.17 -9.14 8.71
C PHE A 103 -24.19 -8.02 8.83
N SER A 104 -25.11 -8.12 9.82
CA SER A 104 -25.98 -7.02 10.18
C SER A 104 -25.16 -5.84 10.73
N ILE A 105 -25.55 -4.62 10.36
CA ILE A 105 -24.93 -3.37 10.82
C ILE A 105 -25.87 -2.54 11.71
N GLU A 106 -27.09 -3.02 11.97
CA GLU A 106 -28.14 -2.27 12.66
C GLU A 106 -27.78 -1.88 14.10
N ASN A 107 -27.01 -2.72 14.80
CA ASN A 107 -26.65 -2.54 16.19
C ASN A 107 -25.17 -2.14 16.38
N ILE A 108 -24.56 -1.51 15.40
CA ILE A 108 -23.17 -1.02 15.53
C ILE A 108 -23.19 0.28 16.31
N ASN A 109 -22.54 0.26 17.47
CA ASN A 109 -22.33 1.46 18.28
C ASN A 109 -21.21 2.33 17.67
N MET A 110 -21.54 3.55 17.27
CA MET A 110 -20.61 4.48 16.63
C MET A 110 -19.49 4.93 17.58
N GLU A 111 -19.74 5.07 18.89
CA GLU A 111 -18.71 5.38 19.87
C GLU A 111 -17.68 4.26 19.97
N LYS A 112 -18.11 3.02 19.81
CA LYS A 112 -17.22 1.86 19.82
C LYS A 112 -16.21 1.90 18.65
N LEU A 113 -16.56 2.48 17.50
CA LEU A 113 -15.64 2.61 16.37
C LEU A 113 -14.41 3.46 16.74
N ALA A 114 -14.63 4.60 17.40
CA ALA A 114 -13.55 5.47 17.87
C ALA A 114 -12.69 4.76 18.93
N LEU A 115 -13.29 4.06 19.90
CA LEU A 115 -12.56 3.32 20.91
C LEU A 115 -11.69 2.22 20.29
N ILE A 116 -12.23 1.46 19.32
CA ILE A 116 -11.48 0.41 18.64
C ILE A 116 -10.27 1.02 17.89
N SER A 117 -10.43 2.12 17.16
CA SER A 117 -9.30 2.75 16.46
C SER A 117 -8.17 3.17 17.40
N GLN A 118 -8.50 3.66 18.59
CA GLN A 118 -7.55 4.00 19.65
C GLN A 118 -6.74 2.77 20.12
N ASN A 119 -7.42 1.62 20.27
CA ASN A 119 -6.78 0.37 20.69
C ASN A 119 -5.79 -0.20 19.65
N PHE A 120 -5.84 0.27 18.40
CA PHE A 120 -4.85 -0.10 17.38
C PHE A 120 -3.56 0.73 17.46
N ILE A 121 -3.53 1.83 18.23
CA ILE A 121 -2.34 2.67 18.34
C ILE A 121 -1.28 1.96 19.19
N GLY A 122 -0.01 2.03 18.73
CA GLY A 122 1.14 1.45 19.41
C GLY A 122 1.70 0.21 18.70
N LYS A 123 2.56 -0.50 19.40
CA LYS A 123 3.22 -1.73 18.91
C LYS A 123 2.29 -2.91 18.99
N GLN A 124 2.23 -3.70 17.92
CA GLN A 124 1.39 -4.88 17.84
C GLN A 124 1.93 -5.90 16.85
N THR A 125 1.46 -7.12 16.97
CA THR A 125 1.76 -8.22 16.05
C THR A 125 0.65 -8.33 15.01
N GLN A 126 1.02 -8.29 13.73
CA GLN A 126 0.10 -8.40 12.61
C GLN A 126 0.31 -9.70 11.84
N THR A 127 -0.77 -10.36 11.43
CA THR A 127 -0.74 -11.43 10.44
C THR A 127 -0.94 -10.83 9.05
N PRO A 128 0.07 -10.89 8.16
CA PRO A 128 -0.07 -10.44 6.78
C PRO A 128 -1.17 -11.20 6.04
N PRO A 129 -1.84 -10.57 5.04
CA PRO A 129 -2.82 -11.29 4.23
C PRO A 129 -2.12 -12.39 3.40
N ILE A 130 -2.84 -13.49 3.15
CA ILE A 130 -2.34 -14.56 2.26
C ILE A 130 -2.16 -14.05 0.83
N PHE A 131 -2.98 -13.09 0.39
CA PHE A 131 -2.83 -12.37 -0.88
C PHE A 131 -1.76 -11.27 -0.77
N SER A 132 -0.50 -11.66 -0.56
CA SER A 132 0.62 -10.72 -0.42
C SER A 132 1.86 -11.16 -1.22
N ALA A 133 2.77 -10.21 -1.47
CA ALA A 133 4.03 -10.49 -2.15
C ALA A 133 5.11 -11.14 -1.24
N LYS A 134 4.77 -11.47 0.02
CA LYS A 134 5.68 -12.19 0.92
C LYS A 134 6.07 -13.53 0.31
N LYS A 135 7.36 -13.87 0.38
CA LYS A 135 7.86 -15.17 -0.10
C LYS A 135 7.73 -16.21 1.00
N ILE A 136 7.19 -17.36 0.66
CA ILE A 136 7.07 -18.55 1.48
C ILE A 136 7.67 -19.70 0.67
N ASN A 137 8.73 -20.31 1.18
CA ASN A 137 9.46 -21.38 0.48
C ASN A 137 9.84 -21.01 -0.98
N GLY A 138 10.26 -19.74 -1.19
CA GLY A 138 10.68 -19.22 -2.49
C GLY A 138 9.57 -18.77 -3.44
N LYS A 139 8.30 -19.13 -3.19
CA LYS A 139 7.11 -18.72 -3.96
C LYS A 139 6.42 -17.54 -3.28
N ARG A 140 5.70 -16.71 -4.02
CA ARG A 140 4.94 -15.60 -3.45
C ARG A 140 3.63 -16.11 -2.85
N ALA A 141 3.25 -15.59 -1.67
CA ALA A 141 2.05 -16.05 -0.95
C ALA A 141 0.78 -15.92 -1.79
N TYR A 142 0.63 -14.84 -2.59
CA TYR A 142 -0.53 -14.67 -3.47
C TYR A 142 -0.63 -15.73 -4.57
N GLU A 143 0.50 -16.28 -5.05
CA GLU A 143 0.51 -17.35 -6.07
C GLU A 143 -0.01 -18.67 -5.49
N LEU A 144 0.31 -18.94 -4.23
CA LEU A 144 -0.17 -20.11 -3.49
C LEU A 144 -1.66 -19.94 -3.13
N ALA A 145 -2.05 -18.76 -2.64
CA ALA A 145 -3.43 -18.46 -2.28
C ALA A 145 -4.40 -18.60 -3.47
N ARG A 146 -4.00 -18.13 -4.67
CA ARG A 146 -4.80 -18.31 -5.91
C ARG A 146 -4.96 -19.77 -6.34
N LYS A 147 -4.09 -20.65 -5.90
CA LYS A 147 -4.19 -22.10 -6.15
C LYS A 147 -4.99 -22.81 -5.06
N GLY A 148 -5.48 -22.13 -4.05
CA GLY A 148 -6.19 -22.71 -2.91
C GLY A 148 -5.26 -23.45 -1.93
N GLU A 149 -3.94 -23.27 -2.01
CA GLU A 149 -3.00 -23.88 -1.09
C GLU A 149 -3.07 -23.19 0.27
N GLU A 150 -3.11 -23.97 1.36
CA GLU A 150 -3.01 -23.42 2.72
C GLU A 150 -1.62 -22.79 2.93
N VAL A 151 -1.61 -21.53 3.33
CA VAL A 151 -0.40 -20.75 3.49
C VAL A 151 -0.31 -20.19 4.91
N GLN A 152 0.65 -20.68 5.68
CA GLN A 152 0.98 -20.07 6.97
C GLN A 152 1.92 -18.87 6.77
N VAL A 153 1.40 -17.67 6.99
CA VAL A 153 2.18 -16.43 6.88
C VAL A 153 2.73 -16.07 8.26
N LYS A 154 4.06 -15.94 8.35
CA LYS A 154 4.72 -15.53 9.59
C LYS A 154 4.26 -14.13 10.00
N LYS A 155 3.81 -13.99 11.24
CA LYS A 155 3.45 -12.71 11.87
C LYS A 155 4.62 -11.73 11.83
N SER A 156 4.32 -10.43 11.87
CA SER A 156 5.30 -9.35 11.85
C SER A 156 4.97 -8.33 12.92
N GLU A 157 5.98 -7.82 13.60
CA GLU A 157 5.84 -6.67 14.49
C GLU A 157 5.64 -5.42 13.65
N ILE A 158 4.64 -4.64 14.02
CA ILE A 158 4.29 -3.34 13.43
C ILE A 158 4.02 -2.32 14.52
N GLU A 159 3.98 -1.05 14.13
CA GLU A 159 3.60 0.03 15.02
C GLU A 159 2.66 0.99 14.29
N ILE A 160 1.55 1.34 14.92
CA ILE A 160 0.60 2.34 14.45
C ILE A 160 0.79 3.59 15.30
N TYR A 161 1.14 4.69 14.67
CA TYR A 161 1.44 5.97 15.32
C TYR A 161 0.20 6.86 15.44
N ASP A 162 -0.74 6.75 14.49
CA ASP A 162 -1.99 7.52 14.46
C ASP A 162 -3.03 6.74 13.65
N PHE A 163 -4.30 6.77 14.08
CA PHE A 163 -5.40 6.14 13.37
C PHE A 163 -6.70 6.93 13.64
N LYS A 164 -7.12 7.71 12.66
CA LYS A 164 -8.30 8.57 12.70
C LYS A 164 -9.38 8.04 11.78
N LEU A 165 -10.63 8.12 12.21
CA LEU A 165 -11.81 7.71 11.46
C LEU A 165 -12.72 8.90 11.21
N ASN A 166 -13.41 8.87 10.06
CA ASN A 166 -14.60 9.68 9.79
C ASN A 166 -15.72 8.71 9.39
N ILE A 167 -16.85 8.79 10.10
CA ILE A 167 -17.99 7.88 10.02
C ILE A 167 -19.23 8.50 9.37
N ASP A 168 -19.13 9.71 8.83
CA ASP A 168 -20.27 10.46 8.28
C ASP A 168 -21.01 9.72 7.15
N SER A 169 -20.34 8.80 6.48
CA SER A 169 -20.88 8.00 5.38
C SER A 169 -21.11 6.53 5.73
N PHE A 170 -21.34 6.22 7.02
CA PHE A 170 -21.59 4.84 7.47
C PHE A 170 -22.59 4.10 6.56
N PRO A 171 -22.36 2.82 6.17
CA PRO A 171 -21.32 1.90 6.67
C PRO A 171 -19.94 2.03 5.99
N LYS A 172 -19.72 3.02 5.14
CA LYS A 172 -18.40 3.38 4.63
C LYS A 172 -17.72 4.25 5.66
N VAL A 173 -16.53 3.86 6.08
CA VAL A 173 -15.72 4.58 7.07
C VAL A 173 -14.45 5.06 6.39
N SER A 174 -14.29 6.38 6.28
CA SER A 174 -13.04 6.98 5.82
C SER A 174 -12.02 7.02 6.95
N PHE A 175 -10.75 6.85 6.62
CA PHE A 175 -9.69 6.84 7.62
C PHE A 175 -8.40 7.52 7.15
N SER A 176 -7.60 7.92 8.13
CA SER A 176 -6.18 8.25 7.97
C SER A 176 -5.38 7.44 8.98
N ILE A 177 -4.29 6.80 8.54
CA ILE A 177 -3.43 5.99 9.40
C ILE A 177 -1.95 6.26 9.10
N THR A 178 -1.15 6.42 10.17
CA THR A 178 0.31 6.49 10.07
C THR A 178 0.90 5.28 10.77
N CYS A 179 1.76 4.52 10.07
CA CYS A 179 2.26 3.25 10.56
C CYS A 179 3.73 2.99 10.15
N SER A 180 4.34 2.02 10.80
CA SER A 180 5.67 1.53 10.50
C SER A 180 5.74 0.81 9.16
N LYS A 181 6.96 0.60 8.65
CA LYS A 181 7.21 -0.27 7.49
C LYS A 181 6.57 -1.65 7.65
N GLY A 182 6.16 -2.23 6.54
CA GLY A 182 5.65 -3.61 6.51
C GLY A 182 4.23 -3.79 7.04
N THR A 183 3.56 -2.71 7.45
CA THR A 183 2.15 -2.73 7.86
C THR A 183 1.25 -2.96 6.66
N TYR A 184 0.37 -3.96 6.74
CA TYR A 184 -0.67 -4.24 5.76
C TYR A 184 -1.98 -3.59 6.22
N ILE A 185 -2.38 -2.53 5.53
CA ILE A 185 -3.64 -1.80 5.86
C ILE A 185 -4.86 -2.71 5.69
N ARG A 186 -4.84 -3.62 4.73
CA ARG A 186 -5.87 -4.65 4.55
C ARG A 186 -6.07 -5.50 5.80
N SER A 187 -4.98 -5.95 6.44
CA SER A 187 -5.06 -6.69 7.71
C SER A 187 -5.59 -5.82 8.84
N ILE A 188 -5.19 -4.54 8.94
CA ILE A 188 -5.74 -3.61 9.94
C ILE A 188 -7.26 -3.51 9.82
N VAL A 189 -7.77 -3.32 8.59
CA VAL A 189 -9.21 -3.25 8.33
C VAL A 189 -9.92 -4.55 8.67
N SER A 190 -9.37 -5.70 8.29
CA SER A 190 -9.93 -7.01 8.65
C SER A 190 -9.98 -7.21 10.16
N ASP A 191 -8.90 -6.87 10.87
CA ASP A 191 -8.83 -7.02 12.33
C ASP A 191 -9.72 -6.01 13.05
N PHE A 192 -9.91 -4.80 12.50
CA PHE A 192 -10.89 -3.83 12.97
C PHE A 192 -12.32 -4.39 12.90
N GLY A 193 -12.69 -5.01 11.78
CA GLY A 193 -13.97 -5.68 11.63
C GLY A 193 -14.18 -6.79 12.67
N LYS A 194 -13.14 -7.61 12.94
CA LYS A 194 -13.18 -8.64 13.98
C LYS A 194 -13.36 -8.05 15.39
N ALA A 195 -12.67 -6.95 15.70
CA ALA A 195 -12.79 -6.26 16.99
C ALA A 195 -14.19 -5.67 17.22
N LEU A 196 -14.93 -5.40 16.14
CA LEU A 196 -16.36 -5.06 16.20
C LEU A 196 -17.29 -6.26 16.39
N ASN A 197 -16.79 -7.48 16.37
CA ASN A 197 -17.58 -8.71 16.18
C ASN A 197 -18.42 -8.67 14.89
N ASN A 198 -17.85 -8.06 13.83
CA ASN A 198 -18.47 -7.84 12.53
C ASN A 198 -17.44 -8.10 11.44
N GLY A 199 -17.75 -7.72 10.20
CA GLY A 199 -16.81 -7.76 9.08
C GLY A 199 -16.42 -6.37 8.62
N ALA A 200 -15.21 -6.23 8.07
CA ALA A 200 -14.82 -5.04 7.34
C ALA A 200 -13.93 -5.39 6.14
N THR A 201 -14.07 -4.63 5.05
CA THR A 201 -13.32 -4.79 3.81
C THR A 201 -12.76 -3.44 3.36
N LEU A 202 -11.48 -3.38 3.03
CA LEU A 202 -10.86 -2.18 2.46
C LEU A 202 -11.38 -1.98 1.03
N ILE A 203 -11.95 -0.81 0.75
CA ILE A 203 -12.50 -0.50 -0.58
C ILE A 203 -11.70 0.56 -1.33
N GLU A 204 -11.01 1.45 -0.61
CA GLU A 204 -10.11 2.44 -1.19
C GLU A 204 -8.85 2.57 -0.34
N LEU A 205 -7.70 2.70 -0.99
CA LEU A 205 -6.43 2.95 -0.33
C LEU A 205 -5.55 3.90 -1.14
N ARG A 206 -5.03 4.92 -0.48
CA ARG A 206 -4.09 5.87 -1.08
C ARG A 206 -2.92 6.14 -0.12
N ARG A 207 -1.69 5.96 -0.58
CA ARG A 207 -0.52 6.34 0.20
C ARG A 207 -0.25 7.84 0.04
N MET A 208 -0.35 8.58 1.13
CA MET A 208 -0.20 10.02 1.17
C MET A 208 1.25 10.45 1.41
N ALA A 209 2.00 9.67 2.23
CA ALA A 209 3.38 10.00 2.55
C ALA A 209 4.24 8.76 2.81
N SER A 210 5.55 8.91 2.63
CA SER A 210 6.60 7.95 2.99
C SER A 210 7.80 8.71 3.56
N GLY A 211 8.00 8.67 4.87
CA GLY A 211 8.95 9.53 5.57
C GLY A 211 8.66 11.01 5.34
N LYS A 212 9.62 11.71 4.77
CA LYS A 212 9.52 13.14 4.41
C LYS A 212 8.87 13.38 3.04
N GLN A 213 8.70 12.34 2.21
CA GLN A 213 8.11 12.44 0.88
C GLN A 213 6.59 12.54 0.99
N ASN A 214 6.00 13.47 0.23
CA ASN A 214 4.56 13.72 0.24
C ASN A 214 3.98 13.50 -1.17
N ILE A 215 2.73 13.07 -1.25
CA ILE A 215 2.00 12.89 -2.51
C ILE A 215 1.84 14.20 -3.28
N LEU A 216 1.80 15.34 -2.59
CA LEU A 216 1.70 16.66 -3.22
C LEU A 216 2.91 17.00 -4.10
N ASP A 217 4.06 16.37 -3.86
CA ASP A 217 5.28 16.54 -4.65
C ASP A 217 5.41 15.51 -5.77
N ALA A 218 4.46 14.58 -5.86
CA ALA A 218 4.50 13.52 -6.86
C ALA A 218 3.90 13.96 -8.20
N LYS A 219 4.49 13.45 -9.27
CA LYS A 219 3.95 13.55 -10.63
C LYS A 219 3.19 12.29 -10.99
N THR A 220 2.20 12.38 -11.85
CA THR A 220 1.68 11.19 -12.54
C THR A 220 2.78 10.56 -13.41
N VAL A 221 2.57 9.33 -13.85
CA VAL A 221 3.51 8.66 -14.76
C VAL A 221 3.66 9.44 -16.06
N GLU A 222 2.56 9.96 -16.59
CA GLU A 222 2.47 10.73 -17.83
C GLU A 222 3.18 12.08 -17.72
N GLU A 223 2.95 12.83 -16.64
CA GLU A 223 3.62 14.10 -16.36
C GLU A 223 5.14 13.93 -16.22
N PHE A 224 5.57 12.85 -15.53
CA PHE A 224 6.98 12.55 -15.43
C PHE A 224 7.59 12.26 -16.81
N ILE A 225 6.95 11.40 -17.60
CA ILE A 225 7.44 11.04 -18.95
C ILE A 225 7.51 12.27 -19.86
N SER A 226 6.53 13.16 -19.80
CA SER A 226 6.52 14.40 -20.58
C SER A 226 7.60 15.41 -20.13
N SER A 227 8.09 15.29 -18.87
CA SER A 227 9.07 16.20 -18.30
C SER A 227 10.54 15.78 -18.53
N ILE A 228 10.80 14.61 -19.10
CA ILE A 228 12.16 14.08 -19.38
C ILE A 228 12.60 14.29 -20.80
#